data_f6dc21299e8393e54c83a6399542bac8
#
_entry.id   f6dc21299e8393e54c83a6399542bac8
#
_cell.length_a   1.000
_cell.length_b   1.000
_cell.length_c   1.000
_cell.angle_alpha   90.00
_cell.angle_beta   90.00
_cell.angle_gamma   90.00
#
_symmetry.space_group_name_H-M   'P 1'
#
loop_
_entity.id
_entity.type
_entity.pdbx_description
1 polymer ?
#
loop_
_entity_poly.entity_id
_entity_poly.type
_entity_poly.pdbx_seq_one_letter_code
_entity_poly.pdbx_strand_id
1 'polypeptide(L)'
;AAEGGGQVTLLEPNDRLGKKLNITGKGRCNVTNNCTVEELLAHIPRNGKFLYSALVRFTSADAMAFLEGIGVPLKTERGNRVFPVSDCAFDVSGALKKRMEKLGVRWEHDRAVSLLVEEGAISAVQGEKKEYPAAAVILATGGVSYPGTGSTGDGYRMAAQQGHTIVEPHGSLVPLVSDDSCCEQMQGLALKNVLLSAQNEKGKTVFSEFGEMLFTHFGVSGPLVLSASAHLRDWDKHTYRLSIDLKPALSEEKLEERLLRELREQSNRNMENVLSSLLPHSMVPVMCRRLGLSP
;
A
#
# COMPACT_ATOMS: atom_id res chain seq x y z
N ALA A 1 17.23 21.26 1.02
CA ALA A 1 17.29 22.69 0.67
C ALA A 1 17.80 23.51 1.86
N ALA A 2 17.12 23.52 3.01
CA ALA A 2 17.54 24.31 4.19
C ALA A 2 18.91 23.89 4.74
N GLU A 3 19.21 22.60 4.80
CA GLU A 3 20.55 22.10 5.19
C GLU A 3 21.66 22.53 4.22
N GLY A 4 21.33 22.76 2.96
CA GLY A 4 22.22 23.34 1.94
C GLY A 4 22.25 24.87 1.93
N GLY A 5 21.74 25.54 2.97
CA GLY A 5 21.76 27.00 3.12
C GLY A 5 20.66 27.77 2.38
N GLY A 6 19.69 27.07 1.78
CA GLY A 6 18.57 27.69 1.10
C GLY A 6 17.54 28.26 2.08
N GLN A 7 16.96 29.43 1.77
CA GLN A 7 15.79 29.93 2.47
C GLN A 7 14.57 29.12 2.02
N VAL A 8 13.88 28.45 2.95
CA VAL A 8 12.77 27.55 2.65
C VAL A 8 11.49 28.03 3.31
N THR A 9 10.43 28.09 2.51
CA THR A 9 9.05 28.25 2.99
C THR A 9 8.27 26.99 2.66
N LEU A 10 7.65 26.37 3.66
CA LEU A 10 6.77 25.23 3.52
C LEU A 10 5.32 25.70 3.54
N LEU A 11 4.57 25.39 2.49
CA LEU A 11 3.11 25.61 2.43
C LEU A 11 2.40 24.31 2.82
N GLU A 12 1.58 24.35 3.85
CA GLU A 12 0.79 23.19 4.30
C GLU A 12 -0.62 23.65 4.67
N PRO A 13 -1.66 23.17 3.97
CA PRO A 13 -3.04 23.59 4.20
C PRO A 13 -3.67 23.00 5.46
N ASN A 14 -3.09 21.96 6.03
CA ASN A 14 -3.61 21.37 7.26
C ASN A 14 -3.20 22.21 8.49
N ASP A 15 -3.96 22.05 9.57
CA ASP A 15 -3.74 22.66 10.88
C ASP A 15 -2.45 22.21 11.59
N ARG A 16 -1.85 21.11 11.09
CA ARG A 16 -0.62 20.53 11.62
C ARG A 16 0.19 19.83 10.52
N LEU A 17 1.50 19.79 10.70
CA LEU A 17 2.42 19.06 9.84
C LEU A 17 2.31 17.54 10.04
N GLY A 18 2.56 16.79 8.98
CA GLY A 18 2.68 15.34 9.04
C GLY A 18 1.35 14.60 9.23
N LYS A 19 0.20 15.19 8.88
CA LYS A 19 -1.13 14.60 9.09
C LYS A 19 -1.24 13.19 8.50
N LYS A 20 -0.73 12.98 7.28
CA LYS A 20 -0.69 11.66 6.65
C LYS A 20 0.31 10.71 7.31
N LEU A 21 1.50 11.19 7.63
CA LEU A 21 2.53 10.42 8.31
C LEU A 21 2.01 9.86 9.65
N ASN A 22 1.26 10.67 10.40
CA ASN A 22 0.73 10.31 11.70
C ASN A 22 -0.33 9.20 11.68
N ILE A 23 -0.94 8.89 10.54
CA ILE A 23 -1.88 7.77 10.40
C ILE A 23 -1.24 6.50 9.81
N THR A 24 -0.01 6.58 9.31
CA THR A 24 0.68 5.42 8.72
C THR A 24 1.00 4.37 9.78
N GLY A 25 1.10 3.10 9.36
CA GLY A 25 1.39 2.00 10.27
C GLY A 25 0.41 1.91 11.46
N LYS A 26 -0.85 2.30 11.30
CA LYS A 26 -1.87 2.37 12.35
C LYS A 26 -1.48 3.33 13.49
N GLY A 27 -0.92 4.48 13.15
CA GLY A 27 -0.46 5.49 14.12
C GLY A 27 0.94 5.27 14.68
N ARG A 28 1.65 4.22 14.22
CA ARG A 28 3.02 3.91 14.64
C ARG A 28 4.10 4.51 13.73
N CYS A 29 3.76 4.93 12.52
CA CYS A 29 4.66 5.35 11.45
C CYS A 29 5.63 4.25 10.98
N ASN A 30 5.23 3.45 9.99
CA ASN A 30 6.18 2.60 9.26
C ASN A 30 7.10 3.50 8.42
N VAL A 31 8.32 3.72 8.92
CA VAL A 31 9.27 4.71 8.37
C VAL A 31 9.85 4.26 7.04
N THR A 32 10.36 3.03 7.00
CA THR A 32 10.99 2.41 5.84
C THR A 32 10.99 0.90 5.98
N ASN A 33 11.60 0.21 5.03
CA ASN A 33 11.97 -1.20 5.13
C ASN A 33 13.50 -1.31 5.20
N ASN A 34 14.02 -2.04 6.16
CA ASN A 34 15.47 -2.26 6.33
C ASN A 34 15.95 -3.31 5.31
N CYS A 35 16.11 -2.91 4.07
CA CYS A 35 16.51 -3.76 2.96
C CYS A 35 17.50 -3.05 2.05
N THR A 36 18.16 -3.82 1.18
CA THR A 36 19.06 -3.27 0.15
C THR A 36 18.28 -2.56 -0.95
N VAL A 37 18.99 -1.78 -1.77
CA VAL A 37 18.38 -1.12 -2.94
C VAL A 37 17.84 -2.15 -3.94
N GLU A 38 18.55 -3.25 -4.14
CA GLU A 38 18.15 -4.34 -5.03
C GLU A 38 16.86 -5.02 -4.55
N GLU A 39 16.79 -5.33 -3.27
CA GLU A 39 15.57 -5.90 -2.65
C GLU A 39 14.39 -4.94 -2.77
N LEU A 40 14.61 -3.64 -2.50
CA LEU A 40 13.55 -2.64 -2.62
C LEU A 40 13.05 -2.53 -4.06
N LEU A 41 13.95 -2.50 -5.04
CA LEU A 41 13.60 -2.43 -6.47
C LEU A 41 12.84 -3.68 -6.94
N ALA A 42 13.17 -4.87 -6.41
CA ALA A 42 12.45 -6.11 -6.71
C ALA A 42 10.98 -6.06 -6.26
N HIS A 43 10.67 -5.26 -5.24
CA HIS A 43 9.30 -5.08 -4.73
C HIS A 43 8.55 -3.90 -5.36
N ILE A 44 9.14 -3.23 -6.37
CA ILE A 44 8.46 -2.21 -7.17
C ILE A 44 7.97 -2.84 -8.48
N PRO A 45 6.68 -3.17 -8.61
CA PRO A 45 6.18 -3.97 -9.73
C PRO A 45 6.36 -3.31 -11.11
N ARG A 46 6.50 -1.98 -11.15
CA ARG A 46 6.57 -1.23 -12.41
C ARG A 46 7.51 -0.04 -12.29
N ASN A 47 8.31 0.16 -13.35
CA ASN A 47 9.23 1.30 -13.50
C ASN A 47 10.24 1.45 -12.33
N GLY A 48 10.55 0.39 -11.58
CA GLY A 48 11.50 0.45 -10.47
C GLY A 48 12.85 1.04 -10.87
N LYS A 49 13.33 0.77 -12.08
CA LYS A 49 14.59 1.31 -12.61
C LYS A 49 14.65 2.84 -12.65
N PHE A 50 13.49 3.51 -12.79
CA PHE A 50 13.41 4.98 -12.72
C PHE A 50 13.87 5.53 -11.37
N LEU A 51 13.60 4.79 -10.30
CA LEU A 51 13.96 5.19 -8.93
C LEU A 51 15.41 4.81 -8.54
N TYR A 52 16.11 4.03 -9.34
CA TYR A 52 17.46 3.51 -9.00
C TYR A 52 18.40 4.60 -8.52
N SER A 53 18.55 5.68 -9.31
CA SER A 53 19.46 6.78 -8.97
C SER A 53 19.09 7.48 -7.65
N ALA A 54 17.79 7.63 -7.37
CA ALA A 54 17.34 8.24 -6.13
C ALA A 54 17.60 7.33 -4.93
N LEU A 55 17.30 6.03 -5.07
CA LEU A 55 17.46 5.04 -4.00
C LEU A 55 18.91 4.74 -3.66
N VAL A 56 19.83 4.81 -4.63
CA VAL A 56 21.28 4.69 -4.38
C VAL A 56 21.84 5.94 -3.68
N ARG A 57 21.26 7.13 -3.94
CA ARG A 57 21.70 8.38 -3.30
C ARG A 57 21.14 8.58 -1.90
N PHE A 58 20.02 7.97 -1.60
CA PHE A 58 19.39 8.02 -0.28
C PHE A 58 18.72 6.68 -0.01
N THR A 59 19.46 5.81 0.64
CA THR A 59 19.09 4.41 0.92
C THR A 59 18.14 4.31 2.12
N SER A 60 17.60 3.13 2.36
CA SER A 60 16.86 2.82 3.60
C SER A 60 17.72 3.04 4.85
N ALA A 61 19.02 2.69 4.77
CA ALA A 61 19.96 2.93 5.86
C ALA A 61 20.18 4.43 6.13
N ASP A 62 20.28 5.25 5.07
CA ASP A 62 20.40 6.70 5.20
C ASP A 62 19.14 7.31 5.83
N ALA A 63 17.96 6.83 5.45
CA ALA A 63 16.69 7.26 6.05
C ALA A 63 16.61 6.93 7.55
N MET A 64 17.09 5.76 7.93
CA MET A 64 17.18 5.36 9.34
C MET A 64 18.17 6.24 10.09
N ALA A 65 19.39 6.40 9.59
CA ALA A 65 20.43 7.22 10.18
C ALA A 65 20.00 8.71 10.32
N PHE A 66 19.29 9.23 9.33
CA PHE A 66 18.71 10.58 9.37
C PHE A 66 17.75 10.75 10.55
N LEU A 67 16.80 9.83 10.71
CA LEU A 67 15.79 9.90 11.78
C LEU A 67 16.43 9.70 13.17
N GLU A 68 17.35 8.76 13.30
CA GLU A 68 18.11 8.58 14.55
C GLU A 68 18.95 9.82 14.87
N GLY A 69 19.57 10.44 13.86
CA GLY A 69 20.33 11.67 13.98
C GLY A 69 19.52 12.89 14.43
N ILE A 70 18.21 12.90 14.21
CA ILE A 70 17.30 13.93 14.72
C ILE A 70 16.58 13.53 16.02
N GLY A 71 16.99 12.42 16.63
CA GLY A 71 16.55 11.98 17.95
C GLY A 71 15.33 11.06 17.95
N VAL A 72 15.08 10.31 16.87
CA VAL A 72 14.04 9.28 16.80
C VAL A 72 14.68 7.89 16.80
N PRO A 73 14.77 7.19 17.95
CA PRO A 73 15.26 5.81 17.99
C PRO A 73 14.36 4.88 17.19
N LEU A 74 14.97 3.99 16.39
CA LEU A 74 14.25 3.09 15.50
C LEU A 74 14.42 1.63 15.91
N LYS A 75 13.45 0.79 15.53
CA LYS A 75 13.49 -0.67 15.63
C LYS A 75 13.05 -1.31 14.33
N THR A 76 13.67 -2.45 14.01
CA THR A 76 13.26 -3.29 12.86
C THR A 76 12.43 -4.46 13.37
N GLU A 77 11.26 -4.66 12.80
CA GLU A 77 10.33 -5.75 13.10
C GLU A 77 10.28 -6.80 11.97
N ARG A 78 9.50 -7.85 12.17
CA ARG A 78 9.30 -8.91 11.16
C ARG A 78 8.96 -8.32 9.79
N GLY A 79 9.59 -8.86 8.74
CA GLY A 79 9.46 -8.36 7.37
C GLY A 79 10.25 -7.08 7.14
N ASN A 80 11.31 -6.85 7.91
CA ASN A 80 12.23 -5.71 7.83
C ASN A 80 11.54 -4.34 7.95
N ARG A 81 10.32 -4.29 8.51
CA ARG A 81 9.58 -3.03 8.70
C ARG A 81 10.21 -2.23 9.84
N VAL A 82 10.44 -0.95 9.58
CA VAL A 82 11.09 -0.04 10.53
C VAL A 82 10.06 0.89 11.16
N PHE A 83 10.06 0.95 12.49
CA PHE A 83 9.19 1.79 13.30
C PHE A 83 9.99 2.58 14.34
N PRO A 84 9.50 3.71 14.85
CA PRO A 84 10.07 4.32 16.05
C PRO A 84 9.91 3.36 17.24
N VAL A 85 10.90 3.34 18.14
CA VAL A 85 10.86 2.51 19.36
C VAL A 85 9.62 2.81 20.20
N SER A 86 9.18 4.07 20.22
CA SER A 86 8.00 4.54 20.95
C SER A 86 6.66 4.04 20.40
N ASP A 87 6.64 3.45 19.18
CA ASP A 87 5.40 3.12 18.45
C ASP A 87 4.44 4.31 18.27
N CYS A 88 4.96 5.53 18.25
CA CYS A 88 4.20 6.76 18.16
C CYS A 88 4.63 7.60 16.94
N ALA A 89 3.75 7.73 15.96
CA ALA A 89 4.03 8.50 14.74
C ALA A 89 4.27 10.01 15.03
N PHE A 90 3.69 10.53 16.11
CA PHE A 90 3.88 11.94 16.50
C PHE A 90 5.32 12.24 16.93
N ASP A 91 6.08 11.28 17.43
CA ASP A 91 7.49 11.50 17.77
C ASP A 91 8.31 11.74 16.50
N VAL A 92 8.01 11.01 15.42
CA VAL A 92 8.65 11.21 14.12
C VAL A 92 8.30 12.59 13.54
N SER A 93 7.00 12.92 13.46
CA SER A 93 6.57 14.21 12.91
C SER A 93 7.04 15.39 13.78
N GLY A 94 7.08 15.22 15.10
CA GLY A 94 7.60 16.22 16.05
C GLY A 94 9.09 16.45 15.90
N ALA A 95 9.88 15.41 15.73
CA ALA A 95 11.33 15.52 15.51
C ALA A 95 11.64 16.22 14.16
N LEU A 96 10.91 15.88 13.09
CA LEU A 96 11.03 16.55 11.80
C LEU A 96 10.67 18.04 11.91
N LYS A 97 9.59 18.38 12.60
CA LYS A 97 9.20 19.78 12.84
C LYS A 97 10.29 20.54 13.60
N LYS A 98 10.82 19.99 14.68
CA LYS A 98 11.93 20.61 15.45
C LYS A 98 13.18 20.80 14.59
N ARG A 99 13.50 19.84 13.69
CA ARG A 99 14.62 19.97 12.76
C ARG A 99 14.39 21.13 11.79
N MET A 100 13.18 21.26 11.23
CA MET A 100 12.81 22.36 10.34
C MET A 100 12.94 23.73 11.04
N GLU A 101 12.45 23.85 12.27
CA GLU A 101 12.54 25.06 13.07
C GLU A 101 14.00 25.47 13.32
N LYS A 102 14.87 24.49 13.67
CA LYS A 102 16.33 24.72 13.84
C LYS A 102 17.02 25.18 12.56
N LEU A 103 16.51 24.79 11.40
CA LEU A 103 17.04 25.18 10.09
C LEU A 103 16.41 26.47 9.55
N GLY A 104 15.56 27.16 10.32
CA GLY A 104 14.90 28.38 9.91
C GLY A 104 13.85 28.21 8.81
N VAL A 105 13.32 27.02 8.60
CA VAL A 105 12.22 26.79 7.65
C VAL A 105 10.98 27.49 8.15
N ARG A 106 10.39 28.36 7.32
CA ARG A 106 9.12 29.02 7.63
C ARG A 106 7.97 28.14 7.21
N TRP A 107 7.04 27.89 8.10
CA TRP A 107 5.78 27.21 7.80
C TRP A 107 4.67 28.23 7.66
N GLU A 108 3.98 28.18 6.52
CA GLU A 108 2.82 29.01 6.20
C GLU A 108 1.59 28.09 6.09
N HIS A 109 0.54 28.41 6.84
CA HIS A 109 -0.74 27.70 6.77
C HIS A 109 -1.54 28.22 5.57
N ASP A 110 -1.21 27.72 4.39
CA ASP A 110 -1.84 28.08 3.12
C ASP A 110 -1.81 26.90 2.14
N ARG A 111 -2.73 26.92 1.18
CA ARG A 111 -2.79 25.94 0.10
C ARG A 111 -2.17 26.53 -1.15
N ALA A 112 -1.23 25.83 -1.76
CA ALA A 112 -0.73 26.15 -3.08
C ALA A 112 -1.79 25.86 -4.16
N VAL A 113 -2.09 26.83 -4.99
CA VAL A 113 -3.12 26.77 -6.04
C VAL A 113 -2.50 26.58 -7.41
N SER A 114 -1.44 27.35 -7.73
CA SER A 114 -0.74 27.28 -9.01
C SER A 114 0.72 27.72 -8.88
N LEU A 115 1.49 27.39 -9.90
CA LEU A 115 2.87 27.87 -10.07
C LEU A 115 2.86 29.04 -11.06
N LEU A 116 3.52 30.13 -10.68
CA LEU A 116 3.71 31.29 -11.56
C LEU A 116 5.06 31.15 -12.27
N VAL A 117 5.04 31.33 -13.57
CA VAL A 117 6.21 31.20 -14.45
C VAL A 117 6.36 32.48 -15.27
N GLU A 118 7.56 33.07 -15.21
CA GLU A 118 7.95 34.23 -16.00
C GLU A 118 9.20 33.88 -16.80
N GLU A 119 9.20 34.20 -18.07
CA GLU A 119 10.33 33.94 -18.97
C GLU A 119 10.83 32.48 -18.97
N GLY A 120 9.91 31.52 -18.73
CA GLY A 120 10.22 30.08 -18.68
C GLY A 120 10.83 29.58 -17.36
N ALA A 121 10.89 30.40 -16.33
CA ALA A 121 11.36 30.05 -14.99
C ALA A 121 10.27 30.26 -13.94
N ILE A 122 10.32 29.50 -12.85
CA ILE A 122 9.44 29.72 -11.69
C ILE A 122 9.74 31.11 -11.10
N SER A 123 8.71 31.93 -10.92
CA SER A 123 8.79 33.23 -10.24
C SER A 123 8.13 33.18 -8.86
N ALA A 124 7.02 32.45 -8.70
CA ALA A 124 6.32 32.37 -7.42
C ALA A 124 5.39 31.14 -7.36
N VAL A 125 4.84 30.92 -6.17
CA VAL A 125 3.69 30.02 -5.93
C VAL A 125 2.49 30.87 -5.52
N GLN A 126 1.39 30.75 -6.24
CA GLN A 126 0.12 31.33 -5.85
C GLN A 126 -0.53 30.46 -4.77
N GLY A 127 -0.68 31.01 -3.58
CA GLY A 127 -1.50 30.42 -2.51
C GLY A 127 -2.95 30.89 -2.56
N GLU A 128 -3.81 30.31 -1.74
CA GLU A 128 -5.18 30.80 -1.56
C GLU A 128 -5.21 32.19 -0.92
N LYS A 129 -4.25 32.48 -0.04
CA LYS A 129 -4.21 33.72 0.74
C LYS A 129 -3.32 34.77 0.12
N LYS A 130 -2.17 34.40 -0.42
CA LYS A 130 -1.17 35.31 -0.98
C LYS A 130 -0.24 34.63 -1.96
N GLU A 131 0.57 35.43 -2.63
CA GLU A 131 1.66 34.97 -3.48
C GLU A 131 2.95 34.78 -2.65
N TYR A 132 3.72 33.76 -3.03
CA TYR A 132 5.00 33.39 -2.40
C TYR A 132 6.10 33.40 -3.46
N PRO A 133 6.90 34.47 -3.57
CA PRO A 133 8.04 34.51 -4.49
C PRO A 133 9.02 33.36 -4.22
N ALA A 134 9.44 32.67 -5.27
CA ALA A 134 10.34 31.53 -5.17
C ALA A 134 11.12 31.31 -6.45
N ALA A 135 12.43 31.09 -6.36
CA ALA A 135 13.28 30.75 -7.49
C ALA A 135 13.20 29.26 -7.87
N ALA A 136 12.71 28.41 -6.96
CA ALA A 136 12.51 26.98 -7.19
C ALA A 136 11.40 26.45 -6.28
N VAL A 137 10.69 25.42 -6.75
CA VAL A 137 9.59 24.78 -6.01
C VAL A 137 9.77 23.28 -5.99
N ILE A 138 9.61 22.67 -4.80
CA ILE A 138 9.51 21.24 -4.63
C ILE A 138 8.03 20.89 -4.44
N LEU A 139 7.43 20.20 -5.42
CA LEU A 139 6.07 19.68 -5.31
C LEU A 139 6.08 18.42 -4.43
N ALA A 140 5.66 18.57 -3.19
CA ALA A 140 5.60 17.48 -2.19
C ALA A 140 4.17 17.29 -1.66
N THR A 141 3.15 17.53 -2.49
CA THR A 141 1.73 17.57 -2.11
C THR A 141 1.11 16.20 -1.84
N GLY A 142 1.85 15.12 -2.00
CA GLY A 142 1.35 13.75 -1.94
C GLY A 142 0.58 13.35 -3.20
N GLY A 143 -0.11 12.22 -3.14
CA GLY A 143 -0.93 11.69 -4.22
C GLY A 143 -2.42 11.97 -4.04
N VAL A 144 -3.25 10.94 -4.32
CA VAL A 144 -4.73 11.01 -4.21
C VAL A 144 -5.32 10.05 -3.18
N SER A 145 -4.48 9.35 -2.42
CA SER A 145 -4.94 8.45 -1.35
C SER A 145 -5.17 9.20 -0.06
N TYR A 146 -6.20 8.84 0.71
CA TYR A 146 -6.59 9.49 1.96
C TYR A 146 -6.74 11.03 1.82
N PRO A 147 -7.68 11.51 1.00
CA PRO A 147 -7.81 12.94 0.69
C PRO A 147 -8.05 13.81 1.93
N GLY A 148 -8.66 13.27 2.99
CA GLY A 148 -8.80 13.95 4.30
C GLY A 148 -7.50 14.31 4.99
N THR A 149 -6.35 13.82 4.50
CA THR A 149 -5.00 14.20 4.97
C THR A 149 -4.33 15.29 4.12
N GLY A 150 -5.01 15.82 3.11
CA GLY A 150 -4.49 16.81 2.18
C GLY A 150 -3.95 16.25 0.86
N SER A 151 -4.01 14.92 0.66
CA SER A 151 -3.59 14.27 -0.61
C SER A 151 -4.71 14.30 -1.63
N THR A 152 -4.93 15.44 -2.27
CA THR A 152 -6.06 15.74 -3.16
C THR A 152 -5.68 15.80 -4.65
N GLY A 153 -4.41 15.49 -4.98
CA GLY A 153 -3.92 15.53 -6.36
C GLY A 153 -3.51 16.92 -6.87
N ASP A 154 -3.40 17.91 -5.98
CA ASP A 154 -3.04 19.28 -6.36
C ASP A 154 -1.69 19.35 -7.11
N GLY A 155 -0.71 18.54 -6.73
CA GLY A 155 0.58 18.48 -7.42
C GLY A 155 0.47 18.01 -8.87
N TYR A 156 -0.40 17.03 -9.15
CA TYR A 156 -0.64 16.57 -10.52
C TYR A 156 -1.25 17.68 -11.37
N ARG A 157 -2.22 18.40 -10.82
CA ARG A 157 -2.86 19.54 -11.51
C ARG A 157 -1.85 20.65 -11.78
N MET A 158 -1.04 21.03 -10.78
CA MET A 158 -0.01 22.06 -10.96
C MET A 158 1.06 21.62 -11.98
N ALA A 159 1.49 20.37 -11.97
CA ALA A 159 2.44 19.86 -12.95
C ALA A 159 1.85 19.86 -14.38
N ALA A 160 0.59 19.46 -14.54
CA ALA A 160 -0.09 19.49 -15.83
C ALA A 160 -0.20 20.92 -16.38
N GLN A 161 -0.48 21.92 -15.53
CA GLN A 161 -0.51 23.34 -15.92
C GLN A 161 0.84 23.83 -16.46
N GLN A 162 1.95 23.20 -16.04
CA GLN A 162 3.30 23.50 -16.52
C GLN A 162 3.73 22.61 -17.71
N GLY A 163 2.80 21.91 -18.35
CA GLY A 163 3.05 21.11 -19.55
C GLY A 163 3.55 19.69 -19.30
N HIS A 164 3.60 19.22 -18.05
CA HIS A 164 3.94 17.83 -17.77
C HIS A 164 2.78 16.89 -18.13
N THR A 165 3.10 15.77 -18.74
CA THR A 165 2.13 14.69 -18.96
C THR A 165 1.88 13.94 -17.65
N ILE A 166 0.62 13.89 -17.23
CA ILE A 166 0.22 13.12 -16.05
C ILE A 166 -0.35 11.79 -16.51
N VAL A 167 0.30 10.71 -16.10
CA VAL A 167 -0.28 9.36 -16.21
C VAL A 167 -1.27 9.20 -15.06
N GLU A 168 -2.52 8.86 -15.39
CA GLU A 168 -3.59 8.76 -14.40
C GLU A 168 -3.23 7.78 -13.29
N PRO A 169 -3.31 8.20 -12.00
CA PRO A 169 -3.04 7.34 -10.88
C PRO A 169 -4.12 6.26 -10.73
N HIS A 170 -3.70 5.02 -10.50
CA HIS A 170 -4.59 3.91 -10.20
C HIS A 170 -4.38 3.43 -8.76
N GLY A 171 -5.41 2.77 -8.20
CA GLY A 171 -5.33 2.14 -6.90
C GLY A 171 -4.23 1.06 -6.87
N SER A 172 -3.45 1.05 -5.80
CA SER A 172 -2.43 0.05 -5.50
C SER A 172 -2.44 -0.22 -4.00
N LEU A 173 -2.20 -1.47 -3.61
CA LEU A 173 -2.36 -1.93 -2.23
C LEU A 173 -3.78 -1.67 -1.71
N VAL A 174 -4.76 -2.00 -2.53
CA VAL A 174 -6.19 -1.84 -2.25
C VAL A 174 -6.90 -3.19 -2.21
N PRO A 175 -8.03 -3.32 -1.51
CA PRO A 175 -8.91 -4.47 -1.61
C PRO A 175 -9.46 -4.62 -3.04
N LEU A 176 -9.92 -5.83 -3.37
CA LEU A 176 -10.51 -6.13 -4.67
C LEU A 176 -12.00 -6.43 -4.51
N VAL A 177 -12.80 -5.81 -5.37
CA VAL A 177 -14.22 -6.16 -5.54
C VAL A 177 -14.31 -7.45 -6.35
N SER A 178 -15.24 -8.32 -6.02
CA SER A 178 -15.49 -9.57 -6.72
C SER A 178 -16.97 -9.67 -7.11
N ASP A 179 -17.23 -10.13 -8.32
CA ASP A 179 -18.59 -10.44 -8.79
C ASP A 179 -19.12 -11.75 -8.20
N ASP A 180 -18.26 -12.52 -7.52
CA ASP A 180 -18.65 -13.79 -6.89
C ASP A 180 -19.34 -13.53 -5.55
N SER A 181 -20.64 -13.78 -5.48
CA SER A 181 -21.46 -13.61 -4.28
C SER A 181 -21.00 -14.47 -3.07
N CYS A 182 -20.11 -15.44 -3.28
CA CYS A 182 -19.56 -16.23 -2.18
C CYS A 182 -18.73 -15.40 -1.20
N CYS A 183 -18.18 -14.28 -1.65
CA CYS A 183 -17.35 -13.40 -0.81
C CYS A 183 -18.17 -12.82 0.36
N GLU A 184 -19.37 -12.33 0.08
CA GLU A 184 -20.28 -11.78 1.10
C GLU A 184 -20.64 -12.86 2.15
N GLN A 185 -20.91 -14.09 1.71
CA GLN A 185 -21.27 -15.20 2.59
C GLN A 185 -20.13 -15.64 3.50
N MET A 186 -18.89 -15.39 3.10
CA MET A 186 -17.67 -15.66 3.86
C MET A 186 -17.10 -14.41 4.54
N GLN A 187 -17.85 -13.31 4.60
CA GLN A 187 -17.40 -12.07 5.22
C GLN A 187 -16.78 -12.31 6.59
N GLY A 188 -15.59 -11.72 6.82
CA GLY A 188 -14.84 -11.86 8.07
C GLY A 188 -13.97 -13.11 8.16
N LEU A 189 -14.08 -14.05 7.22
CA LEU A 189 -13.21 -15.23 7.17
C LEU A 189 -11.81 -14.80 6.74
N ALA A 190 -10.84 -14.97 7.64
CA ALA A 190 -9.42 -14.84 7.34
C ALA A 190 -8.82 -16.22 7.01
N LEU A 191 -8.21 -16.34 5.85
CA LEU A 191 -7.44 -17.51 5.45
C LEU A 191 -5.96 -17.25 5.72
N LYS A 192 -5.31 -18.22 6.35
CA LYS A 192 -3.88 -18.22 6.62
C LYS A 192 -3.20 -19.38 5.89
N ASN A 193 -1.93 -19.16 5.54
CA ASN A 193 -1.11 -20.19 4.90
C ASN A 193 -1.75 -20.72 3.60
N VAL A 194 -2.28 -19.82 2.78
CA VAL A 194 -2.83 -20.11 1.45
C VAL A 194 -1.93 -19.54 0.36
N LEU A 195 -2.01 -20.13 -0.84
CA LEU A 195 -1.41 -19.56 -2.03
C LEU A 195 -2.49 -18.84 -2.84
N LEU A 196 -2.34 -17.53 -3.02
CA LEU A 196 -3.22 -16.73 -3.88
C LEU A 196 -2.55 -16.53 -5.22
N SER A 197 -3.22 -16.93 -6.30
CA SER A 197 -2.78 -16.66 -7.66
C SER A 197 -3.81 -15.83 -8.41
N ALA A 198 -3.33 -14.90 -9.24
CA ALA A 198 -4.15 -14.10 -10.13
C ALA A 198 -3.75 -14.36 -11.58
N GLN A 199 -4.73 -14.65 -12.44
CA GLN A 199 -4.54 -14.90 -13.86
C GLN A 199 -5.36 -13.89 -14.67
N ASN A 200 -4.79 -13.44 -15.79
CA ASN A 200 -5.54 -12.64 -16.76
C ASN A 200 -6.44 -13.53 -17.64
N GLU A 201 -7.22 -12.92 -18.54
CA GLU A 201 -8.14 -13.60 -19.46
C GLU A 201 -7.46 -14.61 -20.41
N LYS A 202 -6.13 -14.49 -20.60
CA LYS A 202 -5.32 -15.44 -21.41
C LYS A 202 -4.75 -16.59 -20.59
N GLY A 203 -5.13 -16.70 -19.31
CA GLY A 203 -4.63 -17.73 -18.41
C GLY A 203 -3.19 -17.49 -17.91
N LYS A 204 -2.59 -16.34 -18.23
CA LYS A 204 -1.25 -16.01 -17.76
C LYS A 204 -1.32 -15.59 -16.28
N THR A 205 -0.56 -16.27 -15.43
CA THR A 205 -0.38 -15.88 -14.04
C THR A 205 0.42 -14.58 -13.97
N VAL A 206 -0.18 -13.54 -13.36
CA VAL A 206 0.41 -12.21 -13.17
C VAL A 206 0.83 -11.96 -11.72
N PHE A 207 0.32 -12.77 -10.81
CA PHE A 207 0.68 -12.75 -9.39
C PHE A 207 0.49 -14.14 -8.80
N SER A 208 1.39 -14.55 -7.89
CA SER A 208 1.25 -15.77 -7.09
C SER A 208 2.13 -15.66 -5.85
N GLU A 209 1.51 -15.61 -4.67
CA GLU A 209 2.24 -15.51 -3.40
C GLU A 209 1.54 -16.31 -2.29
N PHE A 210 2.34 -16.77 -1.32
CA PHE A 210 1.90 -17.47 -0.12
C PHE A 210 1.72 -16.49 1.05
N GLY A 211 0.61 -16.64 1.80
CA GLY A 211 0.37 -15.78 2.97
C GLY A 211 -1.06 -15.82 3.49
N GLU A 212 -1.60 -14.65 3.79
CA GLU A 212 -2.91 -14.46 4.43
C GLU A 212 -3.81 -13.55 3.59
N MET A 213 -5.11 -13.86 3.57
CA MET A 213 -6.15 -13.03 2.96
C MET A 213 -7.42 -13.02 3.80
N LEU A 214 -8.33 -12.11 3.47
CA LEU A 214 -9.59 -11.89 4.18
C LEU A 214 -10.74 -11.75 3.18
N PHE A 215 -11.86 -12.41 3.43
CA PHE A 215 -13.12 -12.17 2.74
C PHE A 215 -13.86 -10.96 3.34
N THR A 216 -14.44 -10.13 2.49
CA THR A 216 -15.24 -8.96 2.85
C THR A 216 -16.62 -9.04 2.20
N HIS A 217 -17.53 -8.17 2.59
CA HIS A 217 -18.88 -8.14 1.99
C HIS A 217 -18.89 -7.74 0.50
N PHE A 218 -17.82 -7.15 -0.02
CA PHE A 218 -17.72 -6.73 -1.41
C PHE A 218 -16.70 -7.53 -2.24
N GLY A 219 -15.97 -8.46 -1.62
CA GLY A 219 -14.91 -9.20 -2.29
C GLY A 219 -13.83 -9.66 -1.34
N VAL A 220 -12.56 -9.36 -1.63
CA VAL A 220 -11.41 -9.87 -0.89
C VAL A 220 -10.42 -8.77 -0.50
N SER A 221 -9.70 -8.98 0.61
CA SER A 221 -8.70 -8.08 1.17
C SER A 221 -7.60 -8.87 1.89
N GLY A 222 -6.80 -8.20 2.70
CA GLY A 222 -5.68 -8.80 3.43
C GLY A 222 -4.35 -8.70 2.69
N PRO A 223 -3.24 -9.07 3.33
CA PRO A 223 -1.90 -8.81 2.81
C PRO A 223 -1.68 -9.30 1.38
N LEU A 224 -2.05 -10.55 1.07
CA LEU A 224 -1.91 -11.12 -0.29
C LEU A 224 -2.70 -10.34 -1.34
N VAL A 225 -3.93 -9.98 -1.02
CA VAL A 225 -4.81 -9.27 -1.95
C VAL A 225 -4.31 -7.85 -2.21
N LEU A 226 -3.83 -7.17 -1.16
CA LEU A 226 -3.23 -5.85 -1.30
C LEU A 226 -1.97 -5.92 -2.18
N SER A 227 -1.11 -6.92 -1.99
CA SER A 227 0.05 -7.15 -2.88
C SER A 227 -0.40 -7.45 -4.30
N ALA A 228 -1.36 -8.35 -4.49
CA ALA A 228 -1.89 -8.70 -5.81
C ALA A 228 -2.40 -7.47 -6.56
N SER A 229 -3.13 -6.58 -5.89
CA SER A 229 -3.72 -5.39 -6.51
C SER A 229 -2.69 -4.47 -7.18
N ALA A 230 -1.44 -4.46 -6.71
CA ALA A 230 -0.36 -3.70 -7.32
C ALA A 230 0.08 -4.27 -8.68
N HIS A 231 -0.22 -5.54 -8.95
CA HIS A 231 0.10 -6.23 -10.21
C HIS A 231 -1.07 -6.26 -11.20
N LEU A 232 -2.31 -6.06 -10.71
CA LEU A 232 -3.53 -6.05 -11.52
C LEU A 232 -3.81 -4.65 -12.03
N ARG A 233 -3.88 -4.49 -13.35
CA ARG A 233 -3.97 -3.18 -14.02
C ARG A 233 -4.88 -3.22 -15.23
N ASP A 234 -5.15 -2.03 -15.77
CA ASP A 234 -5.93 -1.87 -16.99
C ASP A 234 -7.28 -2.61 -16.88
N TRP A 235 -7.98 -2.40 -15.75
CA TRP A 235 -9.26 -3.02 -15.42
C TRP A 235 -10.33 -2.83 -16.50
N ASP A 236 -10.23 -1.74 -17.29
CA ASP A 236 -11.11 -1.49 -18.42
C ASP A 236 -10.88 -2.45 -19.59
N LYS A 237 -9.71 -3.11 -19.62
CA LYS A 237 -9.27 -3.99 -20.72
C LYS A 237 -9.11 -5.45 -20.31
N HIS A 238 -8.97 -5.70 -19.02
CA HIS A 238 -8.63 -7.00 -18.50
C HIS A 238 -9.57 -7.42 -17.37
N THR A 239 -9.96 -8.66 -17.40
CA THR A 239 -10.56 -9.35 -16.26
C THR A 239 -9.53 -10.28 -15.63
N TYR A 240 -9.62 -10.44 -14.32
CA TYR A 240 -8.69 -11.27 -13.58
C TYR A 240 -9.46 -12.36 -12.82
N ARG A 241 -8.92 -13.57 -12.87
CA ARG A 241 -9.41 -14.70 -12.08
C ARG A 241 -8.46 -14.87 -10.88
N LEU A 242 -9.01 -14.85 -9.68
CA LEU A 242 -8.30 -15.22 -8.47
C LEU A 242 -8.52 -16.69 -8.15
N SER A 243 -7.46 -17.41 -7.87
CA SER A 243 -7.47 -18.80 -7.41
C SER A 243 -6.78 -18.90 -6.06
N ILE A 244 -7.39 -19.60 -5.13
CA ILE A 244 -6.89 -19.78 -3.77
C ILE A 244 -6.61 -21.26 -3.57
N ASP A 245 -5.34 -21.64 -3.42
CA ASP A 245 -4.96 -22.95 -2.93
C ASP A 245 -4.97 -22.92 -1.40
N LEU A 246 -5.88 -23.68 -0.83
CA LEU A 246 -6.11 -23.77 0.61
C LEU A 246 -5.11 -24.65 1.34
N LYS A 247 -4.37 -25.49 0.63
CA LYS A 247 -3.43 -26.49 1.18
C LYS A 247 -2.13 -26.58 0.37
N PRO A 248 -1.43 -25.45 0.11
CA PRO A 248 -0.29 -25.41 -0.80
C PRO A 248 0.92 -26.25 -0.33
N ALA A 249 0.91 -26.74 0.88
CA ALA A 249 1.92 -27.67 1.39
C ALA A 249 1.69 -29.13 0.98
N LEU A 250 0.54 -29.45 0.38
CA LEU A 250 0.20 -30.80 -0.07
C LEU A 250 0.24 -30.84 -1.60
N SER A 251 0.80 -31.93 -2.16
CA SER A 251 0.60 -32.23 -3.57
C SER A 251 -0.84 -32.66 -3.85
N GLU A 252 -1.27 -32.60 -5.10
CA GLU A 252 -2.62 -33.03 -5.50
C GLU A 252 -2.90 -34.47 -5.06
N GLU A 253 -1.93 -35.37 -5.23
CA GLU A 253 -2.08 -36.79 -4.86
C GLU A 253 -2.28 -36.94 -3.33
N LYS A 254 -1.48 -36.24 -2.53
CA LYS A 254 -1.62 -36.29 -1.06
C LYS A 254 -2.90 -35.64 -0.57
N LEU A 255 -3.37 -34.59 -1.26
CA LEU A 255 -4.65 -33.98 -0.94
C LEU A 255 -5.80 -34.91 -1.28
N GLU A 256 -5.76 -35.59 -2.44
CA GLU A 256 -6.74 -36.60 -2.85
C GLU A 256 -6.77 -37.78 -1.86
N GLU A 257 -5.63 -38.35 -1.53
CA GLU A 257 -5.54 -39.43 -0.52
C GLU A 257 -6.17 -38.99 0.82
N ARG A 258 -5.90 -37.76 1.26
CA ARG A 258 -6.50 -37.23 2.48
C ARG A 258 -8.01 -37.05 2.37
N LEU A 259 -8.51 -36.51 1.27
CA LEU A 259 -9.93 -36.34 1.02
C LEU A 259 -10.65 -37.71 1.01
N LEU A 260 -10.11 -38.71 0.29
CA LEU A 260 -10.65 -40.04 0.23
C LEU A 260 -10.66 -40.74 1.59
N ARG A 261 -9.64 -40.54 2.40
CA ARG A 261 -9.59 -41.07 3.77
C ARG A 261 -10.70 -40.46 4.63
N GLU A 262 -10.84 -39.14 4.66
CA GLU A 262 -11.87 -38.43 5.44
C GLU A 262 -13.29 -38.88 5.02
N LEU A 263 -13.51 -39.02 3.72
CA LEU A 263 -14.79 -39.49 3.18
C LEU A 263 -15.11 -40.95 3.59
N ARG A 264 -14.11 -41.84 3.64
CA ARG A 264 -14.30 -43.22 4.07
C ARG A 264 -14.54 -43.33 5.57
N GLU A 265 -13.74 -42.64 6.38
CA GLU A 265 -13.85 -42.66 7.85
C GLU A 265 -15.14 -42.01 8.35
N GLN A 266 -15.71 -41.09 7.59
CA GLN A 266 -16.93 -40.35 7.96
C GLN A 266 -18.12 -40.68 7.01
N SER A 267 -18.14 -41.84 6.41
CA SER A 267 -19.15 -42.27 5.39
C SER A 267 -20.61 -42.19 5.88
N ASN A 268 -20.85 -42.20 7.18
CA ASN A 268 -22.17 -42.10 7.79
C ASN A 268 -22.56 -40.66 8.21
N ARG A 269 -21.74 -39.66 7.85
CA ARG A 269 -22.01 -38.25 8.19
C ARG A 269 -22.43 -37.46 6.95
N ASN A 270 -23.20 -36.40 7.17
CA ASN A 270 -23.51 -35.43 6.12
C ASN A 270 -22.23 -34.83 5.58
N MET A 271 -22.22 -34.47 4.31
CA MET A 271 -21.06 -33.87 3.63
C MET A 271 -20.55 -32.59 4.32
N GLU A 272 -21.43 -31.75 4.86
CA GLU A 272 -21.05 -30.60 5.64
C GLU A 272 -20.14 -30.92 6.85
N ASN A 273 -20.48 -32.03 7.54
CA ASN A 273 -19.68 -32.47 8.69
C ASN A 273 -18.30 -32.99 8.26
N VAL A 274 -18.25 -33.69 7.11
CA VAL A 274 -16.97 -34.13 6.55
C VAL A 274 -16.11 -32.95 6.14
N LEU A 275 -16.67 -32.00 5.42
CA LEU A 275 -15.95 -30.80 4.96
C LEU A 275 -15.52 -29.90 6.12
N SER A 276 -16.23 -29.91 7.26
CA SER A 276 -15.85 -29.14 8.46
C SER A 276 -14.54 -29.60 9.10
N SER A 277 -14.09 -30.84 8.82
CA SER A 277 -12.75 -31.31 9.23
C SER A 277 -11.60 -30.76 8.37
N LEU A 278 -11.92 -30.26 7.18
CA LEU A 278 -10.96 -29.85 6.15
C LEU A 278 -10.94 -28.34 5.91
N LEU A 279 -12.09 -27.67 6.07
CA LEU A 279 -12.33 -26.28 5.72
C LEU A 279 -12.78 -25.46 6.94
N PRO A 280 -12.55 -24.15 6.94
CA PRO A 280 -13.15 -23.25 7.92
C PRO A 280 -14.69 -23.35 7.90
N HIS A 281 -15.29 -23.28 9.06
CA HIS A 281 -16.74 -23.52 9.23
C HIS A 281 -17.61 -22.64 8.32
N SER A 282 -17.30 -21.34 8.19
CA SER A 282 -18.04 -20.39 7.33
C SER A 282 -17.86 -20.66 5.83
N MET A 283 -16.85 -21.43 5.43
CA MET A 283 -16.61 -21.81 4.03
C MET A 283 -17.43 -23.06 3.62
N VAL A 284 -17.74 -23.94 4.57
CA VAL A 284 -18.39 -25.23 4.29
C VAL A 284 -19.71 -25.09 3.52
N PRO A 285 -20.69 -24.26 3.94
CA PRO A 285 -21.95 -24.12 3.21
C PRO A 285 -21.76 -23.57 1.79
N VAL A 286 -20.76 -22.69 1.62
CA VAL A 286 -20.42 -22.12 0.31
C VAL A 286 -19.87 -23.21 -0.62
N MET A 287 -18.96 -24.04 -0.12
CA MET A 287 -18.37 -25.12 -0.89
C MET A 287 -19.39 -26.21 -1.22
N CYS A 288 -20.27 -26.59 -0.30
CA CYS A 288 -21.37 -27.53 -0.60
C CYS A 288 -22.22 -27.04 -1.76
N ARG A 289 -22.65 -25.75 -1.74
CA ARG A 289 -23.42 -25.19 -2.87
C ARG A 289 -22.64 -25.16 -4.19
N ARG A 290 -21.38 -24.78 -4.16
CA ARG A 290 -20.52 -24.74 -5.37
C ARG A 290 -20.30 -26.13 -5.99
N LEU A 291 -20.23 -27.13 -5.16
CA LEU A 291 -20.03 -28.52 -5.58
C LEU A 291 -21.35 -29.25 -5.88
N GLY A 292 -22.52 -28.61 -5.70
CA GLY A 292 -23.82 -29.24 -5.87
C GLY A 292 -24.10 -30.37 -4.88
N LEU A 293 -23.48 -30.33 -3.71
CA LEU A 293 -23.64 -31.34 -2.68
C LEU A 293 -24.87 -30.99 -1.83
N SER A 294 -25.71 -32.03 -1.60
CA SER A 294 -26.78 -31.90 -0.61
C SER A 294 -26.20 -31.86 0.81
N PRO A 295 -26.81 -31.07 1.72
CA PRO A 295 -26.43 -31.04 3.12
C PRO A 295 -26.46 -32.39 3.81
#